data_57e8e1019a166adb830db22cd17d30ea
#
_entry.id   57e8e1019a166adb830db22cd17d30ea
#
_cell.length_a   1.000
_cell.length_b   1.000
_cell.length_c   1.000
_cell.angle_alpha   90.00
_cell.angle_beta   90.00
_cell.angle_gamma   90.00
#
_symmetry.space_group_name_H-M   'P 1'
#
loop_
_entity.id
_entity.type
_entity.pdbx_description
1 polymer ?
#
loop_
_entity_poly.entity_id
_entity_poly.type
_entity_poly.pdbx_seq_one_letter_code
_entity_poly.pdbx_strand_id
1 'polypeptide(L)'
;MTSPILITGAGQRIGLALAKHYLAQGQSVIITYRTRHQAVDLLEQQGAVCIFADFSNDTGISTFINTLNTHTSSLRAIIHNASSWDCEANNPDFAALFDSMMRIHAKTPYLINLLCADLLLNYQASHNLPADIIHLTDYVVETGSPKHLAYAASKAALDNLTKSFSAKYAPNIKVNSVAPSLIIFNEHDDEAYRAKTLKKSLMGIEPGCQEIINSIDLLLQSHYITGRALPVDGGRHLK
;
A
#
# COMPACT_ATOMS: atom_id res chain seq x y z
N MET A 1 6.71 -10.79 22.39
CA MET A 1 7.31 -9.98 21.29
C MET A 1 6.18 -9.22 20.63
N THR A 2 6.36 -7.94 20.33
CA THR A 2 5.35 -7.14 19.62
C THR A 2 5.35 -7.55 18.15
N SER A 3 4.19 -7.87 17.60
CA SER A 3 4.04 -8.21 16.18
C SER A 3 4.03 -6.93 15.35
N PRO A 4 5.01 -6.66 14.49
CA PRO A 4 5.11 -5.41 13.76
C PRO A 4 4.04 -5.26 12.66
N ILE A 5 3.83 -4.01 12.24
CA ILE A 5 3.13 -3.66 11.00
C ILE A 5 4.20 -3.53 9.89
N LEU A 6 4.04 -4.31 8.83
CA LEU A 6 4.86 -4.18 7.62
C LEU A 6 4.25 -3.18 6.66
N ILE A 7 5.02 -2.16 6.22
CA ILE A 7 4.59 -1.15 5.23
C ILE A 7 5.56 -1.19 4.05
N THR A 8 5.07 -1.59 2.88
CA THR A 8 5.93 -1.61 1.69
C THR A 8 6.07 -0.21 1.07
N GLY A 9 7.28 0.15 0.61
CA GLY A 9 7.55 1.42 -0.07
C GLY A 9 7.37 2.65 0.84
N ALA A 10 7.82 2.58 2.09
CA ALA A 10 7.57 3.63 3.09
C ALA A 10 8.70 4.67 3.23
N GLY A 11 9.62 4.77 2.27
CA GLY A 11 10.68 5.78 2.30
C GLY A 11 10.21 7.22 2.06
N GLN A 12 8.97 7.44 1.64
CA GLN A 12 8.43 8.77 1.31
C GLN A 12 6.89 8.78 1.30
N ARG A 13 6.31 10.00 1.22
CA ARG A 13 4.88 10.25 0.98
C ARG A 13 3.95 9.50 1.96
N ILE A 14 2.90 8.83 1.46
CA ILE A 14 1.90 8.12 2.26
C ILE A 14 2.56 7.05 3.16
N GLY A 15 3.45 6.23 2.60
CA GLY A 15 4.11 5.19 3.38
C GLY A 15 4.95 5.74 4.54
N LEU A 16 5.67 6.86 4.33
CA LEU A 16 6.41 7.55 5.37
C LEU A 16 5.48 8.10 6.47
N ALA A 17 4.34 8.68 6.07
CA ALA A 17 3.36 9.20 7.02
C ALA A 17 2.77 8.08 7.89
N LEU A 18 2.43 6.93 7.28
CA LEU A 18 1.96 5.74 7.99
C LEU A 18 3.01 5.20 8.97
N ALA A 19 4.28 5.07 8.53
CA ALA A 19 5.36 4.58 9.39
C ALA A 19 5.56 5.48 10.62
N LYS A 20 5.60 6.81 10.43
CA LYS A 20 5.70 7.78 11.52
C LYS A 20 4.51 7.70 12.48
N HIS A 21 3.29 7.57 11.93
CA HIS A 21 2.07 7.48 12.74
C HIS A 21 2.10 6.26 13.67
N TYR A 22 2.40 5.08 13.14
CA TYR A 22 2.43 3.87 13.96
C TYR A 22 3.59 3.83 14.95
N LEU A 23 4.77 4.35 14.59
CA LEU A 23 5.88 4.52 15.54
C LEU A 23 5.51 5.44 16.69
N ALA A 24 4.84 6.57 16.41
CA ALA A 24 4.38 7.51 17.45
C ALA A 24 3.35 6.90 18.39
N GLN A 25 2.60 5.88 17.96
CA GLN A 25 1.68 5.10 18.80
C GLN A 25 2.37 3.94 19.55
N GLY A 26 3.70 3.81 19.45
CA GLY A 26 4.45 2.73 20.09
C GLY A 26 4.32 1.38 19.39
N GLN A 27 3.79 1.34 18.15
CA GLN A 27 3.72 0.12 17.36
C GLN A 27 5.10 -0.19 16.77
N SER A 28 5.47 -1.46 16.78
CA SER A 28 6.64 -1.93 16.03
C SER A 28 6.36 -1.85 14.54
N VAL A 29 7.28 -1.28 13.77
CA VAL A 29 7.12 -1.07 12.32
C VAL A 29 8.30 -1.66 11.57
N ILE A 30 8.00 -2.39 10.50
CA ILE A 30 8.97 -2.79 9.48
C ILE A 30 8.60 -2.07 8.19
N ILE A 31 9.56 -1.43 7.55
CA ILE A 31 9.33 -0.78 6.26
C ILE A 31 10.19 -1.40 5.16
N THR A 32 9.72 -1.28 3.92
CA THR A 32 10.62 -1.48 2.78
C THR A 32 10.90 -0.16 2.07
N TYR A 33 12.10 -0.04 1.50
CA TYR A 33 12.51 1.07 0.65
C TYR A 33 13.32 0.55 -0.54
N ARG A 34 13.26 1.24 -1.68
CA ARG A 34 14.11 0.97 -2.86
C ARG A 34 15.30 1.94 -2.95
N THR A 35 15.06 3.19 -2.60
CA THR A 35 16.11 4.23 -2.53
C THR A 35 16.19 4.71 -1.09
N ARG A 36 17.42 4.75 -0.53
CA ARG A 36 17.63 5.22 0.83
C ARG A 36 17.69 6.74 0.82
N HIS A 37 16.74 7.37 1.48
CA HIS A 37 16.65 8.80 1.72
C HIS A 37 16.82 9.09 3.20
N GLN A 38 17.14 10.34 3.57
CA GLN A 38 17.25 10.78 4.96
C GLN A 38 16.02 10.38 5.81
N ALA A 39 14.84 10.36 5.21
CA ALA A 39 13.62 9.91 5.90
C ALA A 39 13.68 8.46 6.39
N VAL A 40 14.37 7.56 5.67
CA VAL A 40 14.59 6.17 6.09
C VAL A 40 15.52 6.11 7.29
N ASP A 41 16.59 6.93 7.29
CA ASP A 41 17.53 7.01 8.42
C ASP A 41 16.83 7.52 9.69
N LEU A 42 15.92 8.48 9.55
CA LEU A 42 15.11 8.99 10.65
C LEU A 42 14.13 7.95 11.19
N LEU A 43 13.49 7.16 10.33
CA LEU A 43 12.62 6.06 10.77
C LEU A 43 13.41 4.99 11.54
N GLU A 44 14.61 4.65 11.06
CA GLU A 44 15.50 3.68 11.71
C GLU A 44 15.93 4.17 13.11
N GLN A 45 16.29 5.46 13.23
CA GLN A 45 16.58 6.10 14.53
C GLN A 45 15.37 6.11 15.48
N GLN A 46 14.15 6.11 14.95
CA GLN A 46 12.91 6.02 15.72
C GLN A 46 12.51 4.57 16.06
N GLY A 47 13.32 3.57 15.67
CA GLY A 47 13.11 2.17 16.00
C GLY A 47 12.40 1.34 14.92
N ALA A 48 12.19 1.87 13.71
CA ALA A 48 11.73 1.05 12.61
C ALA A 48 12.81 0.09 12.10
N VAL A 49 12.43 -1.12 11.72
CA VAL A 49 13.28 -2.00 10.93
C VAL A 49 13.14 -1.62 9.46
N CYS A 50 14.23 -1.20 8.83
CA CYS A 50 14.24 -0.71 7.45
C CYS A 50 14.92 -1.72 6.52
N ILE A 51 14.15 -2.36 5.63
CA ILE A 51 14.64 -3.41 4.72
C ILE A 51 14.70 -2.86 3.29
N PHE A 52 15.86 -2.95 2.66
CA PHE A 52 15.99 -2.71 1.22
C PHE A 52 15.18 -3.78 0.45
N ALA A 53 14.35 -3.34 -0.52
CA ALA A 53 13.59 -4.25 -1.35
C ALA A 53 13.42 -3.67 -2.76
N ASP A 54 13.93 -4.38 -3.76
CA ASP A 54 13.67 -4.10 -5.17
C ASP A 54 12.65 -5.09 -5.72
N PHE A 55 11.43 -4.62 -5.89
CA PHE A 55 10.31 -5.42 -6.41
C PHE A 55 10.23 -5.44 -7.94
N SER A 56 11.26 -4.95 -8.65
CA SER A 56 11.31 -5.00 -10.11
C SER A 56 11.56 -6.41 -10.67
N ASN A 57 11.94 -7.37 -9.82
CA ASN A 57 12.20 -8.75 -10.22
C ASN A 57 11.87 -9.74 -9.09
N ASP A 58 11.78 -11.03 -9.44
CA ASP A 58 11.36 -12.07 -8.50
C ASP A 58 12.44 -12.36 -7.44
N THR A 59 13.71 -12.20 -7.79
CA THR A 59 14.82 -12.36 -6.83
C THR A 59 14.76 -11.31 -5.73
N GLY A 60 14.46 -10.05 -6.08
CA GLY A 60 14.29 -8.98 -5.09
C GLY A 60 13.14 -9.24 -4.11
N ILE A 61 12.03 -9.80 -4.60
CA ILE A 61 10.91 -10.21 -3.74
C ILE A 61 11.33 -11.34 -2.79
N SER A 62 11.99 -12.37 -3.33
CA SER A 62 12.46 -13.52 -2.53
C SER A 62 13.49 -13.10 -1.48
N THR A 63 14.44 -12.25 -1.84
CA THR A 63 15.46 -11.71 -0.93
C THR A 63 14.80 -10.92 0.20
N PHE A 64 13.82 -10.06 -0.15
CA PHE A 64 13.05 -9.32 0.87
C PHE A 64 12.36 -10.27 1.85
N ILE A 65 11.65 -11.29 1.38
CA ILE A 65 10.92 -12.24 2.24
C ILE A 65 11.88 -13.01 3.15
N ASN A 66 13.01 -13.47 2.62
CA ASN A 66 14.03 -14.14 3.42
C ASN A 66 14.57 -13.21 4.52
N THR A 67 14.85 -11.95 4.18
CA THR A 67 15.31 -10.95 5.15
C THR A 67 14.22 -10.66 6.20
N LEU A 68 12.97 -10.49 5.78
CA LEU A 68 11.85 -10.27 6.71
C LEU A 68 11.74 -11.37 7.76
N ASN A 69 11.88 -12.63 7.34
CA ASN A 69 11.82 -13.80 8.24
C ASN A 69 12.97 -13.85 9.26
N THR A 70 14.07 -13.13 9.06
CA THR A 70 15.13 -13.00 10.08
C THR A 70 14.81 -11.96 11.14
N HIS A 71 13.90 -11.02 10.85
CA HIS A 71 13.54 -9.93 11.76
C HIS A 71 12.30 -10.22 12.60
N THR A 72 11.38 -11.05 12.12
CA THR A 72 10.14 -11.34 12.85
C THR A 72 9.58 -12.72 12.52
N SER A 73 8.92 -13.32 13.51
CA SER A 73 8.14 -14.55 13.37
C SER A 73 6.62 -14.30 13.33
N SER A 74 6.18 -13.05 13.46
CA SER A 74 4.74 -12.71 13.38
C SER A 74 4.55 -11.27 12.88
N LEU A 75 3.43 -11.02 12.20
CA LEU A 75 3.03 -9.69 11.71
C LEU A 75 1.60 -9.37 12.15
N ARG A 76 1.40 -8.19 12.72
CA ARG A 76 0.05 -7.66 13.00
C ARG A 76 -0.68 -7.31 11.71
N ALA A 77 0.02 -6.71 10.75
CA ALA A 77 -0.56 -6.33 9.48
C ALA A 77 0.49 -6.19 8.37
N ILE A 78 0.05 -6.30 7.12
CA ILE A 78 0.81 -5.92 5.92
C ILE A 78 0.04 -4.81 5.20
N ILE A 79 0.70 -3.65 4.99
CA ILE A 79 0.17 -2.53 4.21
C ILE A 79 0.95 -2.45 2.90
N HIS A 80 0.31 -2.81 1.80
CA HIS A 80 0.88 -2.72 0.46
C HIS A 80 0.75 -1.31 -0.08
N ASN A 81 1.78 -0.50 0.18
CA ASN A 81 1.86 0.90 -0.29
C ASN A 81 2.87 1.08 -1.43
N ALA A 82 3.83 0.14 -1.62
CA ALA A 82 4.78 0.24 -2.71
C ALA A 82 4.07 0.36 -4.06
N SER A 83 4.41 1.39 -4.82
CA SER A 83 3.76 1.70 -6.09
C SER A 83 4.76 2.35 -7.04
N SER A 84 4.51 2.20 -8.32
CA SER A 84 5.09 2.97 -9.40
C SER A 84 3.97 3.60 -10.22
N TRP A 85 4.29 4.68 -10.92
CA TRP A 85 3.34 5.34 -11.78
C TRP A 85 4.04 5.77 -13.06
N ASP A 86 3.45 5.39 -14.19
CA ASP A 86 3.88 5.83 -15.50
C ASP A 86 2.70 5.76 -16.49
N CYS A 87 2.92 6.23 -17.72
CA CYS A 87 1.87 6.24 -18.73
C CYS A 87 2.43 5.89 -20.11
N GLU A 88 1.52 5.48 -20.97
CA GLU A 88 1.81 5.09 -22.35
C GLU A 88 2.45 6.21 -23.17
N ALA A 89 2.15 7.47 -22.85
CA ALA A 89 2.73 8.62 -23.54
C ALA A 89 4.24 8.80 -23.30
N ASN A 90 4.75 8.29 -22.19
CA ASN A 90 6.17 8.40 -21.81
C ASN A 90 6.97 7.12 -22.12
N ASN A 91 6.30 6.04 -22.53
CA ASN A 91 6.91 4.73 -22.71
C ASN A 91 6.62 4.17 -24.09
N PRO A 92 7.63 4.04 -24.98
CA PRO A 92 7.44 3.44 -26.31
C PRO A 92 7.29 1.91 -26.25
N ASP A 93 7.78 1.25 -25.19
CA ASP A 93 7.61 -0.19 -24.96
C ASP A 93 6.40 -0.43 -24.06
N PHE A 94 5.23 -0.58 -24.68
CA PHE A 94 3.97 -0.83 -23.97
C PHE A 94 3.94 -2.17 -23.24
N ALA A 95 4.64 -3.19 -23.74
CA ALA A 95 4.71 -4.49 -23.08
C ALA A 95 5.50 -4.39 -21.76
N ALA A 96 6.69 -3.79 -21.80
CA ALA A 96 7.49 -3.56 -20.61
C ALA A 96 6.79 -2.67 -19.59
N LEU A 97 6.08 -1.63 -20.04
CA LEU A 97 5.26 -0.79 -19.17
C LEU A 97 4.17 -1.62 -18.46
N PHE A 98 3.40 -2.40 -19.23
CA PHE A 98 2.33 -3.24 -18.68
C PHE A 98 2.88 -4.25 -17.66
N ASP A 99 3.96 -4.95 -18.01
CA ASP A 99 4.60 -5.94 -17.13
C ASP A 99 5.11 -5.30 -15.83
N SER A 100 5.70 -4.10 -15.90
CA SER A 100 6.20 -3.38 -14.73
C SER A 100 5.06 -2.97 -13.79
N MET A 101 3.94 -2.45 -14.33
CA MET A 101 2.77 -2.08 -13.53
C MET A 101 2.11 -3.30 -12.88
N MET A 102 1.91 -4.38 -13.65
CA MET A 102 1.38 -5.63 -13.13
C MET A 102 2.29 -6.25 -12.07
N ARG A 103 3.60 -6.17 -12.25
CA ARG A 103 4.57 -6.68 -11.29
C ARG A 103 4.45 -5.98 -9.94
N ILE A 104 4.55 -4.66 -9.91
CA ILE A 104 4.58 -3.92 -8.65
C ILE A 104 3.21 -3.93 -7.94
N HIS A 105 2.10 -3.83 -8.67
CA HIS A 105 0.78 -3.68 -8.07
C HIS A 105 0.02 -4.99 -7.87
N ALA A 106 0.29 -6.02 -8.66
CA ALA A 106 -0.42 -7.31 -8.57
C ALA A 106 0.50 -8.46 -8.14
N LYS A 107 1.58 -8.74 -8.89
CA LYS A 107 2.44 -9.90 -8.61
C LYS A 107 3.15 -9.79 -7.27
N THR A 108 3.70 -8.62 -6.93
CA THR A 108 4.40 -8.40 -5.66
C THR A 108 3.51 -8.59 -4.45
N PRO A 109 2.33 -7.92 -4.33
CA PRO A 109 1.39 -8.20 -3.24
C PRO A 109 0.92 -9.65 -3.21
N TYR A 110 0.65 -10.26 -4.37
CA TYR A 110 0.25 -11.67 -4.45
C TYR A 110 1.28 -12.60 -3.81
N LEU A 111 2.57 -12.45 -4.16
CA LEU A 111 3.64 -13.27 -3.63
C LEU A 111 3.87 -13.00 -2.13
N ILE A 112 3.90 -11.74 -1.70
CA ILE A 112 4.08 -11.38 -0.29
C ILE A 112 2.93 -11.94 0.55
N ASN A 113 1.67 -11.80 0.11
CA ASN A 113 0.51 -12.32 0.84
C ASN A 113 0.56 -13.84 1.01
N LEU A 114 1.01 -14.58 -0.01
CA LEU A 114 1.13 -16.04 0.09
C LEU A 114 2.30 -16.48 0.97
N LEU A 115 3.46 -15.87 0.78
CA LEU A 115 4.71 -16.31 1.41
C LEU A 115 4.89 -15.78 2.84
N CYS A 116 4.13 -14.74 3.22
CA CYS A 116 4.12 -14.20 4.58
C CYS A 116 2.84 -14.55 5.35
N ALA A 117 1.96 -15.41 4.79
CA ALA A 117 0.69 -15.78 5.45
C ALA A 117 0.92 -16.35 6.86
N ASP A 118 1.93 -17.19 7.05
CA ASP A 118 2.23 -17.81 8.34
C ASP A 118 2.60 -16.77 9.40
N LEU A 119 3.26 -15.66 9.04
CA LEU A 119 3.56 -14.57 9.97
C LEU A 119 2.28 -13.91 10.50
N LEU A 120 1.26 -13.73 9.64
CA LEU A 120 -0.05 -13.19 10.01
C LEU A 120 -0.87 -14.18 10.85
N LEU A 121 -0.83 -15.47 10.48
CA LEU A 121 -1.48 -16.54 11.25
C LEU A 121 -0.86 -16.71 12.64
N ASN A 122 0.45 -16.54 12.79
CA ASN A 122 1.13 -16.56 14.09
C ASN A 122 0.65 -15.41 14.99
N TYR A 123 0.39 -14.22 14.42
CA TYR A 123 -0.24 -13.13 15.18
C TYR A 123 -1.64 -13.53 15.65
N GLN A 124 -2.47 -14.03 14.75
CA GLN A 124 -3.84 -14.43 15.05
C GLN A 124 -3.87 -15.49 16.15
N ALA A 125 -3.02 -16.52 16.05
CA ALA A 125 -2.94 -17.59 17.03
C ALA A 125 -2.51 -17.09 18.43
N SER A 126 -1.61 -16.09 18.46
CA SER A 126 -1.06 -15.56 19.73
C SER A 126 -1.98 -14.56 20.42
N HIS A 127 -2.81 -13.82 19.67
CA HIS A 127 -3.63 -12.73 20.20
C HIS A 127 -5.13 -13.03 20.17
N ASN A 128 -5.56 -14.10 19.50
CA ASN A 128 -6.96 -14.42 19.24
C ASN A 128 -7.73 -13.26 18.56
N LEU A 129 -7.04 -12.51 17.69
CA LEU A 129 -7.54 -11.39 16.91
C LEU A 129 -7.14 -11.59 15.46
N PRO A 130 -7.98 -11.25 14.48
CA PRO A 130 -7.59 -11.37 13.08
C PRO A 130 -6.41 -10.44 12.76
N ALA A 131 -5.46 -10.93 11.97
CA ALA A 131 -4.45 -10.10 11.33
C ALA A 131 -5.03 -9.35 10.12
N ASP A 132 -4.27 -8.42 9.55
CA ASP A 132 -4.75 -7.59 8.45
C ASP A 132 -3.81 -7.55 7.25
N ILE A 133 -4.39 -7.52 6.05
CA ILE A 133 -3.73 -7.11 4.81
C ILE A 133 -4.49 -5.92 4.25
N ILE A 134 -3.80 -4.82 4.00
CA ILE A 134 -4.36 -3.60 3.41
C ILE A 134 -3.65 -3.31 2.09
N HIS A 135 -4.42 -3.22 1.01
CA HIS A 135 -3.92 -2.83 -0.30
C HIS A 135 -4.22 -1.35 -0.57
N LEU A 136 -3.23 -0.54 -0.94
CA LEU A 136 -3.49 0.80 -1.50
C LEU A 136 -3.76 0.65 -2.99
N THR A 137 -5.04 0.62 -3.35
CA THR A 137 -5.51 0.61 -4.73
C THR A 137 -5.56 2.03 -5.31
N ASP A 138 -6.56 2.37 -6.06
CA ASP A 138 -6.77 3.71 -6.60
C ASP A 138 -8.25 3.85 -7.04
N TYR A 139 -8.80 5.08 -7.05
CA TYR A 139 -10.16 5.33 -7.53
C TYR A 139 -10.36 4.91 -9.02
N VAL A 140 -9.28 4.85 -9.81
CA VAL A 140 -9.33 4.42 -11.22
C VAL A 140 -9.77 2.96 -11.41
N VAL A 141 -9.82 2.18 -10.34
CA VAL A 141 -10.39 0.81 -10.36
C VAL A 141 -11.85 0.84 -10.81
N GLU A 142 -12.60 1.86 -10.42
CA GLU A 142 -14.02 2.02 -10.77
C GLU A 142 -14.21 2.74 -12.11
N THR A 143 -13.36 3.73 -12.41
CA THR A 143 -13.57 4.62 -13.56
C THR A 143 -12.73 4.26 -14.79
N GLY A 144 -11.68 3.48 -14.62
CA GLY A 144 -10.63 3.33 -15.61
C GLY A 144 -9.82 4.62 -15.78
N SER A 145 -8.84 4.61 -16.70
CA SER A 145 -8.04 5.79 -17.04
C SER A 145 -7.61 5.74 -18.50
N PRO A 146 -8.07 6.66 -19.37
CA PRO A 146 -7.66 6.66 -20.78
C PRO A 146 -6.20 7.09 -20.99
N LYS A 147 -5.54 7.62 -19.97
CA LYS A 147 -4.15 8.09 -20.01
C LYS A 147 -3.15 7.13 -19.35
N HIS A 148 -3.63 6.18 -18.55
CA HIS A 148 -2.81 5.28 -17.72
C HIS A 148 -3.42 3.89 -17.73
N LEU A 149 -3.46 3.25 -18.92
CA LEU A 149 -4.18 1.99 -19.14
C LEU A 149 -3.54 0.86 -18.31
N ALA A 150 -2.22 0.68 -18.42
CA ALA A 150 -1.48 -0.35 -17.69
C ALA A 150 -1.56 -0.17 -16.17
N TYR A 151 -1.44 1.08 -15.70
CA TYR A 151 -1.59 1.40 -14.28
C TYR A 151 -3.00 1.05 -13.77
N ALA A 152 -4.05 1.53 -14.46
CA ALA A 152 -5.44 1.28 -14.05
C ALA A 152 -5.76 -0.22 -14.03
N ALA A 153 -5.33 -0.97 -15.06
CA ALA A 153 -5.48 -2.42 -15.11
C ALA A 153 -4.78 -3.12 -13.94
N SER A 154 -3.56 -2.69 -13.58
CA SER A 154 -2.82 -3.29 -12.47
C SER A 154 -3.45 -3.00 -11.11
N LYS A 155 -4.04 -1.81 -10.91
CA LYS A 155 -4.79 -1.47 -9.69
C LYS A 155 -6.12 -2.23 -9.60
N ALA A 156 -6.79 -2.48 -10.72
CA ALA A 156 -7.98 -3.34 -10.77
C ALA A 156 -7.63 -4.81 -10.43
N ALA A 157 -6.48 -5.30 -10.89
CA ALA A 157 -5.99 -6.61 -10.48
C ALA A 157 -5.74 -6.69 -8.97
N LEU A 158 -5.14 -5.65 -8.36
CA LEU A 158 -4.93 -5.57 -6.91
C LEU A 158 -6.24 -5.55 -6.13
N ASP A 159 -7.27 -4.84 -6.63
CA ASP A 159 -8.60 -4.82 -6.02
C ASP A 159 -9.26 -6.22 -6.06
N ASN A 160 -9.12 -6.94 -7.16
CA ASN A 160 -9.61 -8.33 -7.24
C ASN A 160 -8.84 -9.24 -6.26
N LEU A 161 -7.52 -9.08 -6.12
CA LEU A 161 -6.73 -9.81 -5.12
C LEU A 161 -7.21 -9.54 -3.69
N THR A 162 -7.70 -8.33 -3.38
CA THR A 162 -8.31 -8.01 -2.08
C THR A 162 -9.47 -8.98 -1.78
N LYS A 163 -10.37 -9.15 -2.71
CA LYS A 163 -11.55 -10.03 -2.58
C LYS A 163 -11.14 -11.50 -2.50
N SER A 164 -10.22 -11.92 -3.37
CA SER A 164 -9.77 -13.31 -3.46
C SER A 164 -9.02 -13.75 -2.20
N PHE A 165 -8.12 -12.91 -1.67
CA PHE A 165 -7.40 -13.20 -0.43
C PHE A 165 -8.32 -13.11 0.81
N SER A 166 -9.29 -12.20 0.80
CA SER A 166 -10.31 -12.15 1.86
C SER A 166 -11.07 -13.48 1.94
N ALA A 167 -11.55 -13.99 0.82
CA ALA A 167 -12.25 -15.29 0.77
C ALA A 167 -11.35 -16.46 1.19
N LYS A 168 -10.04 -16.38 0.88
CA LYS A 168 -9.08 -17.44 1.20
C LYS A 168 -8.73 -17.48 2.68
N TYR A 169 -8.58 -16.33 3.33
CA TYR A 169 -7.95 -16.24 4.65
C TYR A 169 -8.90 -15.94 5.82
N ALA A 170 -10.15 -15.50 5.53
CA ALA A 170 -11.13 -15.31 6.59
C ALA A 170 -11.41 -16.64 7.32
N PRO A 171 -11.65 -16.60 8.65
CA PRO A 171 -11.74 -15.43 9.52
C PRO A 171 -10.40 -14.98 10.12
N ASN A 172 -9.30 -15.66 9.86
CA ASN A 172 -8.03 -15.45 10.56
C ASN A 172 -7.28 -14.19 10.12
N ILE A 173 -7.40 -13.82 8.82
CA ILE A 173 -6.80 -12.63 8.25
C ILE A 173 -7.87 -11.87 7.49
N LYS A 174 -8.06 -10.59 7.81
CA LYS A 174 -8.90 -9.67 7.05
C LYS A 174 -8.10 -9.05 5.92
N VAL A 175 -8.71 -8.93 4.75
CA VAL A 175 -8.06 -8.31 3.60
C VAL A 175 -8.96 -7.24 3.02
N ASN A 176 -8.51 -5.99 3.03
CA ASN A 176 -9.26 -4.85 2.55
C ASN A 176 -8.37 -3.95 1.67
N SER A 177 -8.97 -3.00 0.98
CA SER A 177 -8.24 -1.98 0.25
C SER A 177 -8.70 -0.57 0.61
N VAL A 178 -7.80 0.39 0.45
CA VAL A 178 -8.11 1.82 0.44
C VAL A 178 -7.88 2.31 -0.98
N ALA A 179 -8.86 3.01 -1.55
CA ALA A 179 -8.86 3.48 -2.94
C ALA A 179 -8.79 5.02 -2.99
N PRO A 180 -7.58 5.61 -2.90
CA PRO A 180 -7.42 7.06 -2.93
C PRO A 180 -7.56 7.63 -4.33
N SER A 181 -7.85 8.93 -4.39
CA SER A 181 -7.56 9.78 -5.54
C SER A 181 -6.35 10.69 -5.23
N LEU A 182 -6.44 12.00 -5.47
CA LEU A 182 -5.41 12.94 -5.00
C LEU A 182 -5.38 12.97 -3.48
N ILE A 183 -4.21 12.70 -2.89
CA ILE A 183 -3.96 12.80 -1.44
C ILE A 183 -3.01 13.96 -1.14
N ILE A 184 -1.85 14.00 -1.80
CA ILE A 184 -0.86 15.05 -1.67
C ILE A 184 -0.27 15.39 -3.04
N PHE A 185 0.00 16.67 -3.28
CA PHE A 185 0.73 17.11 -4.45
C PHE A 185 2.23 16.79 -4.36
N ASN A 186 2.91 16.81 -5.50
CA ASN A 186 4.35 16.82 -5.54
C ASN A 186 4.86 18.25 -5.32
N GLU A 187 6.10 18.40 -4.87
CA GLU A 187 6.73 19.70 -4.64
C GLU A 187 6.80 20.55 -5.90
N HIS A 188 6.95 19.91 -7.06
CA HIS A 188 7.09 20.56 -8.37
C HIS A 188 5.77 20.77 -9.12
N ASP A 189 4.62 20.36 -8.55
CA ASP A 189 3.31 20.60 -9.16
C ASP A 189 3.00 22.11 -9.08
N ASP A 190 2.84 22.76 -10.23
CA ASP A 190 2.54 24.19 -10.32
C ASP A 190 1.10 24.53 -9.90
N GLU A 191 0.84 25.82 -9.66
CA GLU A 191 -0.47 26.31 -9.21
C GLU A 191 -1.60 26.00 -10.21
N ALA A 192 -1.31 26.10 -11.51
CA ALA A 192 -2.30 25.82 -12.55
C ALA A 192 -2.71 24.34 -12.56
N TYR A 193 -1.73 23.44 -12.43
CA TYR A 193 -1.97 22.00 -12.30
C TYR A 193 -2.74 21.68 -11.02
N ARG A 194 -2.34 22.29 -9.88
CA ARG A 194 -3.02 22.12 -8.57
C ARG A 194 -4.48 22.57 -8.68
N ALA A 195 -4.75 23.78 -9.16
CA ALA A 195 -6.10 24.31 -9.33
C ALA A 195 -6.97 23.45 -10.27
N LYS A 196 -6.39 22.95 -11.38
CA LYS A 196 -7.09 22.03 -12.30
C LYS A 196 -7.38 20.69 -11.65
N THR A 197 -6.46 20.18 -10.84
CA THR A 197 -6.58 18.86 -10.22
C THR A 197 -7.60 18.87 -9.08
N LEU A 198 -7.63 19.92 -8.26
CA LEU A 198 -8.62 20.10 -7.20
C LEU A 198 -10.06 20.10 -7.74
N LYS A 199 -10.29 20.67 -8.92
CA LYS A 199 -11.62 20.66 -9.56
C LYS A 199 -12.13 19.27 -9.96
N LYS A 200 -11.28 18.23 -9.91
CA LYS A 200 -11.67 16.87 -10.29
C LYS A 200 -12.41 16.12 -9.18
N SER A 201 -12.41 16.59 -7.95
CA SER A 201 -13.21 16.05 -6.86
C SER A 201 -14.28 17.03 -6.41
N LEU A 202 -15.33 16.54 -5.76
CA LEU A 202 -16.39 17.39 -5.21
C LEU A 202 -15.89 18.23 -4.04
N MET A 203 -15.02 17.64 -3.21
CA MET A 203 -14.44 18.33 -2.04
C MET A 203 -13.47 19.44 -2.42
N GLY A 204 -12.79 19.36 -3.56
CA GLY A 204 -11.94 20.43 -4.11
C GLY A 204 -10.74 20.82 -3.23
N ILE A 205 -10.24 19.93 -2.40
CA ILE A 205 -9.13 20.17 -1.47
C ILE A 205 -8.01 19.14 -1.66
N GLU A 206 -6.81 19.47 -1.17
CA GLU A 206 -5.73 18.52 -0.91
C GLU A 206 -5.91 17.98 0.51
N PRO A 207 -6.34 16.70 0.69
CA PRO A 207 -6.76 16.21 2.01
C PRO A 207 -5.56 15.90 2.94
N GLY A 208 -4.41 15.57 2.36
CA GLY A 208 -3.24 15.12 3.12
C GLY A 208 -3.30 13.65 3.53
N CYS A 209 -2.15 13.14 4.01
CA CYS A 209 -2.00 11.73 4.35
C CYS A 209 -2.88 11.26 5.53
N GLN A 210 -3.41 12.20 6.34
CA GLN A 210 -4.23 11.85 7.51
C GLN A 210 -5.50 11.10 7.12
N GLU A 211 -6.10 11.38 5.96
CA GLU A 211 -7.30 10.68 5.49
C GLU A 211 -7.02 9.20 5.18
N ILE A 212 -5.82 8.89 4.66
CA ILE A 212 -5.39 7.50 4.45
C ILE A 212 -5.11 6.81 5.78
N ILE A 213 -4.47 7.51 6.72
CA ILE A 213 -4.20 7.00 8.07
C ILE A 213 -5.51 6.65 8.77
N ASN A 214 -6.48 7.57 8.80
CA ASN A 214 -7.80 7.35 9.43
C ASN A 214 -8.51 6.14 8.81
N SER A 215 -8.43 5.99 7.49
CA SER A 215 -9.06 4.89 6.76
C SER A 215 -8.42 3.54 7.11
N ILE A 216 -7.10 3.49 7.20
CA ILE A 216 -6.37 2.27 7.57
C ILE A 216 -6.63 1.93 9.05
N ASP A 217 -6.61 2.92 9.95
CA ASP A 217 -6.92 2.73 11.37
C ASP A 217 -8.31 2.14 11.57
N LEU A 218 -9.33 2.65 10.85
CA LEU A 218 -10.68 2.09 10.85
C LEU A 218 -10.67 0.59 10.48
N LEU A 219 -9.94 0.22 9.41
CA LEU A 219 -9.87 -1.15 8.95
C LEU A 219 -9.12 -2.06 9.94
N LEU A 220 -8.02 -1.58 10.55
CA LEU A 220 -7.26 -2.32 11.55
C LEU A 220 -8.04 -2.51 12.86
N GLN A 221 -8.86 -1.54 13.26
CA GLN A 221 -9.67 -1.61 14.47
C GLN A 221 -10.94 -2.44 14.30
N SER A 222 -11.49 -2.50 13.08
CA SER A 222 -12.69 -3.31 12.81
C SER A 222 -12.38 -4.80 12.87
N HIS A 223 -13.22 -5.57 13.55
CA HIS A 223 -13.15 -7.04 13.55
C HIS A 223 -14.05 -7.70 12.50
N TYR A 224 -14.82 -6.92 11.72
CA TYR A 224 -15.86 -7.45 10.84
C TYR A 224 -15.81 -6.98 9.39
N ILE A 225 -14.94 -6.00 9.07
CA ILE A 225 -14.76 -5.51 7.70
C ILE A 225 -13.70 -6.35 7.01
N THR A 226 -14.08 -7.07 5.95
CA THR A 226 -13.15 -7.81 5.07
C THR A 226 -13.70 -7.89 3.65
N GLY A 227 -12.84 -7.95 2.64
CA GLY A 227 -13.18 -8.00 1.23
C GLY A 227 -13.73 -6.69 0.66
N ARG A 228 -13.47 -5.55 1.31
CA ARG A 228 -14.01 -4.24 0.93
C ARG A 228 -12.93 -3.28 0.47
N ALA A 229 -13.29 -2.45 -0.52
CA ALA A 229 -12.57 -1.24 -0.87
C ALA A 229 -13.21 -0.06 -0.13
N LEU A 230 -12.37 0.79 0.51
CA LEU A 230 -12.78 2.03 1.14
C LEU A 230 -12.32 3.21 0.26
N PRO A 231 -13.24 3.88 -0.47
CA PRO A 231 -12.88 5.01 -1.31
C PRO A 231 -12.46 6.23 -0.48
N VAL A 232 -11.35 6.88 -0.86
CA VAL A 232 -10.88 8.16 -0.28
C VAL A 232 -10.58 9.11 -1.43
N ASP A 233 -11.64 9.51 -2.12
CA ASP A 233 -11.55 10.19 -3.44
C ASP A 233 -12.17 11.59 -3.47
N GLY A 234 -12.73 12.07 -2.36
CA GLY A 234 -13.39 13.38 -2.29
C GLY A 234 -14.58 13.51 -3.21
N GLY A 235 -15.27 12.42 -3.53
CA GLY A 235 -16.39 12.37 -4.45
C GLY A 235 -15.98 12.48 -5.93
N ARG A 236 -14.75 12.08 -6.27
CA ARG A 236 -14.24 12.17 -7.63
C ARG A 236 -15.00 11.26 -8.62
N HIS A 237 -15.46 10.11 -8.17
CA HIS A 237 -16.25 9.16 -8.95
C HIS A 237 -17.63 9.73 -9.41
N LEU A 238 -18.08 10.85 -8.83
CA LEU A 238 -19.32 11.53 -9.19
C LEU A 238 -19.11 12.66 -10.21
N LYS A 239 -17.89 12.91 -10.68
CA LYS A 239 -17.52 13.90 -11.70
C LYS A 239 -17.00 13.19 -12.94
#